data_3e844ff23bd62a19dc5084a8c6b803e3
#
_entry.id   3e844ff23bd62a19dc5084a8c6b803e3
#
_cell.length_a   1.000
_cell.length_b   1.000
_cell.length_c   1.000
_cell.angle_alpha   90.00
_cell.angle_beta   90.00
_cell.angle_gamma   90.00
#
_symmetry.space_group_name_H-M   'P 1'
#
loop_
_entity.id
_entity.type
_entity.pdbx_description
1 polymer ?
#
loop_
_entity_poly.entity_id
_entity_poly.type
_entity_poly.pdbx_seq_one_letter_code
_entity_poly.pdbx_strand_id
1 'polypeptide(L)'
;MLRDERQLALTAAIEASLHAAHVHEDGAALIGDDAGLRQLARERRRDAEQLAEHLRHLGDLPPEPDPEYEIAADVISHVIGALADDDRRQALERSGAAEAALAAALREALRQDLPADCRREVERILSSQVQLA
;
A
#
# COMPACT_ATOMS: atom_id res chain seq x y z
N MET A 1 5.68 -8.90 -24.72
CA MET A 1 6.64 -7.80 -24.53
C MET A 1 7.22 -7.86 -23.12
N LEU A 2 8.53 -7.79 -23.01
CA LEU A 2 9.18 -7.80 -21.70
C LEU A 2 9.07 -6.44 -21.04
N ARG A 3 8.76 -6.43 -19.74
CA ARG A 3 8.74 -5.22 -18.92
C ARG A 3 10.18 -4.81 -18.61
N ASP A 4 10.43 -3.51 -18.66
CA ASP A 4 11.74 -2.99 -18.24
C ASP A 4 11.79 -2.84 -16.71
N GLU A 5 12.98 -2.52 -16.19
CA GLU A 5 13.18 -2.39 -14.73
C GLU A 5 12.35 -1.31 -14.09
N ARG A 6 12.07 -0.21 -14.82
CA ARG A 6 11.22 0.88 -14.34
C ARG A 6 9.79 0.40 -14.17
N GLN A 7 9.27 -0.32 -15.17
CA GLN A 7 7.92 -0.87 -15.13
C GLN A 7 7.76 -1.87 -14.00
N LEU A 8 8.74 -2.76 -13.82
CA LEU A 8 8.72 -3.74 -12.72
C LEU A 8 8.76 -3.06 -11.35
N ALA A 9 9.60 -2.04 -11.19
CA ALA A 9 9.72 -1.34 -9.91
C ALA A 9 8.44 -0.56 -9.57
N LEU A 10 7.81 0.10 -10.55
CA LEU A 10 6.54 0.79 -10.33
C LEU A 10 5.41 -0.18 -10.04
N THR A 11 5.36 -1.32 -10.72
CA THR A 11 4.37 -2.37 -10.44
C THR A 11 4.48 -2.84 -8.99
N ALA A 12 5.70 -3.10 -8.53
CA ALA A 12 5.94 -3.51 -7.14
C ALA A 12 5.48 -2.43 -6.14
N ALA A 13 5.73 -1.16 -6.45
CA ALA A 13 5.29 -0.06 -5.58
C ALA A 13 3.76 0.06 -5.54
N ILE A 14 3.08 -0.13 -6.67
CA ILE A 14 1.61 -0.13 -6.73
C ILE A 14 1.05 -1.28 -5.90
N GLU A 15 1.59 -2.49 -6.08
CA GLU A 15 1.15 -3.65 -5.30
C GLU A 15 1.36 -3.45 -3.80
N ALA A 16 2.51 -2.90 -3.41
CA ALA A 16 2.81 -2.61 -2.01
C ALA A 16 1.85 -1.56 -1.44
N SER A 17 1.49 -0.55 -2.23
CA SER A 17 0.55 0.49 -1.81
C SER A 17 -0.87 -0.07 -1.63
N LEU A 18 -1.34 -0.91 -2.55
CA LEU A 18 -2.63 -1.59 -2.42
C LEU A 18 -2.65 -2.54 -1.23
N HIS A 19 -1.57 -3.28 -1.03
CA HIS A 19 -1.46 -4.17 0.13
C HIS A 19 -1.49 -3.39 1.44
N ALA A 20 -0.78 -2.27 1.51
CA ALA A 20 -0.80 -1.41 2.69
C ALA A 20 -2.22 -0.91 2.97
N ALA A 21 -2.96 -0.50 1.93
CA ALA A 21 -4.35 -0.07 2.09
C ALA A 21 -5.22 -1.16 2.71
N HIS A 22 -5.09 -2.41 2.26
CA HIS A 22 -5.81 -3.54 2.84
C HIS A 22 -5.46 -3.77 4.30
N VAL A 23 -4.18 -3.76 4.61
CA VAL A 23 -3.71 -3.98 5.99
C VAL A 23 -4.25 -2.89 6.91
N HIS A 24 -4.25 -1.64 6.46
CA HIS A 24 -4.77 -0.52 7.26
C HIS A 24 -6.29 -0.63 7.47
N GLU A 25 -7.04 -1.03 6.45
CA GLU A 25 -8.49 -1.25 6.57
C GLU A 25 -8.81 -2.38 7.54
N ASP A 26 -8.10 -3.49 7.43
CA ASP A 26 -8.26 -4.61 8.34
C ASP A 26 -7.91 -4.21 9.77
N GLY A 27 -6.83 -3.48 9.95
CA GLY A 27 -6.43 -2.96 11.25
C GLY A 27 -7.47 -2.03 11.84
N ALA A 28 -8.05 -1.14 11.03
CA ALA A 28 -9.11 -0.24 11.47
C ALA A 28 -10.32 -1.01 11.97
N ALA A 29 -10.74 -2.05 11.25
CA ALA A 29 -11.88 -2.88 11.63
C ALA A 29 -11.62 -3.63 12.95
N LEU A 30 -10.39 -4.08 13.18
CA LEU A 30 -10.02 -4.81 14.41
C LEU A 30 -10.06 -3.95 15.67
N ILE A 31 -9.84 -2.64 15.54
CA ILE A 31 -9.70 -1.75 16.70
C ILE A 31 -10.80 -0.69 16.78
N GLY A 32 -12.04 -1.09 16.47
CA GLY A 32 -13.19 -0.23 16.66
C GLY A 32 -13.35 0.84 15.60
N ASP A 33 -13.00 0.52 14.36
CA ASP A 33 -13.14 1.41 13.21
C ASP A 33 -12.27 2.67 13.32
N ASP A 34 -10.98 2.48 13.52
CA ASP A 34 -10.00 3.55 13.71
C ASP A 34 -9.95 4.51 12.52
N ALA A 35 -10.29 5.78 12.76
CA ALA A 35 -10.36 6.79 11.71
C ALA A 35 -8.98 7.09 11.08
N GLY A 36 -7.91 7.03 11.87
CA GLY A 36 -6.55 7.27 11.38
C GLY A 36 -6.10 6.21 10.40
N LEU A 37 -6.34 4.93 10.72
CA LEU A 37 -6.00 3.83 9.82
C LEU A 37 -6.87 3.84 8.57
N ARG A 38 -8.15 4.19 8.68
CA ARG A 38 -9.01 4.31 7.51
C ARG A 38 -8.56 5.43 6.58
N GLN A 39 -8.15 6.56 7.15
CA GLN A 39 -7.62 7.67 6.35
C GLN A 39 -6.33 7.26 5.66
N LEU A 40 -5.43 6.57 6.35
CA LEU A 40 -4.18 6.08 5.77
C LEU A 40 -4.46 5.09 4.63
N ALA A 41 -5.45 4.20 4.79
CA ALA A 41 -5.86 3.29 3.73
C ALA A 41 -6.31 4.04 2.47
N ARG A 42 -7.12 5.08 2.65
CA ARG A 42 -7.58 5.92 1.52
C ARG A 42 -6.40 6.59 0.81
N GLU A 43 -5.45 7.09 1.58
CA GLU A 43 -4.24 7.71 1.02
C GLU A 43 -3.43 6.70 0.21
N ARG A 44 -3.25 5.49 0.71
CA ARG A 44 -2.49 4.45 0.01
C ARG A 44 -3.19 3.99 -1.27
N ARG A 45 -4.52 3.95 -1.30
CA ARG A 45 -5.28 3.68 -2.53
C ARG A 45 -5.09 4.79 -3.55
N ARG A 46 -5.13 6.02 -3.11
CA ARG A 46 -4.89 7.19 -3.98
C ARG A 46 -3.47 7.16 -4.54
N ASP A 47 -2.49 6.83 -3.71
CA ASP A 47 -1.11 6.71 -4.13
C ASP A 47 -0.95 5.64 -5.22
N ALA A 48 -1.62 4.49 -5.05
CA ALA A 48 -1.61 3.43 -6.05
C ALA A 48 -2.20 3.91 -7.38
N GLU A 49 -3.27 4.68 -7.35
CA GLU A 49 -3.87 5.25 -8.58
C GLU A 49 -2.93 6.22 -9.27
N GLN A 50 -2.24 7.07 -8.52
CA GLN A 50 -1.27 8.02 -9.08
C GLN A 50 -0.09 7.29 -9.72
N LEU A 51 0.45 6.28 -9.05
CA LEU A 51 1.53 5.47 -9.60
C LEU A 51 1.07 4.69 -10.84
N ALA A 52 -0.18 4.21 -10.83
CA ALA A 52 -0.75 3.51 -11.97
C ALA A 52 -0.78 4.39 -13.22
N GLU A 53 -1.10 5.68 -13.06
CA GLU A 53 -1.08 6.63 -14.17
C GLU A 53 0.32 6.77 -14.76
N HIS A 54 1.34 6.88 -13.91
CA HIS A 54 2.73 6.92 -14.36
C HIS A 54 3.14 5.64 -15.07
N LEU A 55 2.68 4.48 -14.58
CA LEU A 55 2.97 3.20 -15.22
C LEU A 55 2.36 3.12 -16.61
N ARG A 56 1.12 3.62 -16.79
CA ARG A 56 0.48 3.68 -18.11
C ARG A 56 1.27 4.55 -19.08
N HIS A 57 1.83 5.66 -18.61
CA HIS A 57 2.68 6.53 -19.42
C HIS A 57 3.98 5.82 -19.84
N LEU A 58 4.43 4.82 -19.08
CA LEU A 58 5.55 3.97 -19.47
C LEU A 58 5.13 2.79 -20.35
N GLY A 59 3.86 2.71 -20.72
CA GLY A 59 3.35 1.71 -21.66
C GLY A 59 2.98 0.36 -21.03
N ASP A 60 2.76 0.30 -19.73
CA ASP A 60 2.38 -0.94 -19.06
C ASP A 60 0.98 -0.84 -18.45
N LEU A 61 0.41 -1.98 -18.10
CA LEU A 61 -0.88 -2.06 -17.41
C LEU A 61 -0.64 -2.22 -15.91
N PRO A 62 -1.28 -1.37 -15.08
CA PRO A 62 -1.13 -1.50 -13.63
C PRO A 62 -1.87 -2.73 -13.11
N PRO A 63 -1.40 -3.30 -11.99
CA PRO A 63 -2.13 -4.37 -11.32
C PRO A 63 -3.45 -3.83 -10.75
N GLU A 64 -4.48 -4.69 -10.74
CA GLU A 64 -5.78 -4.36 -10.17
C GLU A 64 -5.91 -4.95 -8.77
N PRO A 65 -6.71 -4.31 -7.89
CA PRO A 65 -7.03 -4.91 -6.60
C PRO A 65 -7.69 -6.26 -6.77
N ASP A 66 -7.37 -7.21 -5.89
CA ASP A 66 -7.97 -8.55 -5.89
C ASP A 66 -9.24 -8.55 -5.02
N PRO A 67 -10.45 -8.60 -5.63
CA PRO A 67 -11.69 -8.60 -4.85
C PRO A 67 -11.84 -9.82 -3.94
N GLU A 68 -11.34 -10.99 -4.37
CA GLU A 68 -11.39 -12.20 -3.54
C GLU A 68 -10.52 -12.07 -2.30
N TYR A 69 -9.34 -11.48 -2.46
CA TYR A 69 -8.46 -11.22 -1.33
C TYR A 69 -9.11 -10.24 -0.33
N GLU A 70 -9.76 -9.18 -0.82
CA GLU A 70 -10.45 -8.20 0.03
C GLU A 70 -11.54 -8.85 0.88
N ILE A 71 -12.38 -9.68 0.26
CA ILE A 71 -13.48 -10.36 0.96
C ILE A 71 -12.93 -11.34 2.00
N ALA A 72 -11.94 -12.13 1.63
CA ALA A 72 -11.33 -13.11 2.54
C ALA A 72 -10.64 -12.42 3.72
N ALA A 73 -9.94 -11.33 3.48
CA ALA A 73 -9.27 -10.56 4.52
C ALA A 73 -10.26 -9.98 5.51
N ASP A 74 -11.37 -9.41 5.04
CA ASP A 74 -12.43 -8.86 5.89
C ASP A 74 -13.03 -9.92 6.81
N VAL A 75 -13.33 -11.11 6.28
CA VAL A 75 -13.89 -12.20 7.08
C VAL A 75 -12.89 -12.64 8.16
N ILE A 76 -11.63 -12.82 7.79
CA ILE A 76 -10.57 -13.23 8.72
C ILE A 76 -10.39 -12.18 9.81
N SER A 77 -10.37 -10.90 9.46
CA SER A 77 -10.21 -9.80 10.41
C SER A 77 -11.33 -9.79 11.45
N HIS A 78 -12.57 -9.98 11.04
CA HIS A 78 -13.71 -10.03 11.96
C HIS A 78 -13.61 -11.20 12.97
N VAL A 79 -13.20 -12.37 12.50
CA VAL A 79 -13.04 -13.54 13.36
C VAL A 79 -11.90 -13.33 14.36
N ILE A 80 -10.75 -12.84 13.90
CA ILE A 80 -9.59 -12.58 14.75
C ILE A 80 -9.89 -11.49 15.77
N GLY A 81 -10.53 -10.40 15.34
CA GLY A 81 -10.88 -9.28 16.23
C GLY A 81 -11.78 -9.67 17.38
N ALA A 82 -12.60 -10.72 17.23
CA ALA A 82 -13.45 -11.23 18.29
C ALA A 82 -12.68 -12.01 19.37
N LEU A 83 -11.42 -12.39 19.11
CA LEU A 83 -10.64 -13.31 19.95
C LEU A 83 -9.39 -12.70 20.58
N ALA A 84 -8.92 -11.53 20.18
CA ALA A 84 -7.63 -11.00 20.59
C ALA A 84 -7.75 -9.80 21.55
N ASP A 85 -7.03 -9.86 22.68
CA ASP A 85 -7.03 -8.79 23.69
C ASP A 85 -6.07 -7.63 23.36
N ASP A 86 -5.07 -7.85 22.48
CA ASP A 86 -4.07 -6.85 22.11
C ASP A 86 -4.16 -6.45 20.64
N ASP A 87 -5.39 -6.38 20.13
CA ASP A 87 -5.69 -6.09 18.73
C ASP A 87 -5.06 -4.80 18.23
N ARG A 88 -5.10 -3.77 19.07
CA ARG A 88 -4.54 -2.47 18.70
C ARG A 88 -3.05 -2.56 18.38
N ARG A 89 -2.28 -3.21 19.24
CA ARG A 89 -0.84 -3.38 19.06
C ARG A 89 -0.56 -4.18 17.78
N GLN A 90 -1.27 -5.30 17.61
CA GLN A 90 -1.10 -6.15 16.42
C GLN A 90 -1.46 -5.41 15.14
N ALA A 91 -2.56 -4.65 15.15
CA ALA A 91 -2.98 -3.87 14.00
C ALA A 91 -1.91 -2.84 13.62
N LEU A 92 -1.37 -2.12 14.60
CA LEU A 92 -0.33 -1.11 14.36
C LEU A 92 0.97 -1.74 13.87
N GLU A 93 1.36 -2.89 14.41
CA GLU A 93 2.56 -3.62 13.96
C GLU A 93 2.43 -4.06 12.50
N ARG A 94 1.27 -4.61 12.12
CA ARG A 94 1.01 -5.04 10.75
C ARG A 94 1.00 -3.85 9.78
N SER A 95 0.35 -2.77 10.19
CA SER A 95 0.32 -1.54 9.39
C SER A 95 1.72 -0.95 9.21
N GLY A 96 2.51 -0.95 10.28
CA GLY A 96 3.90 -0.51 10.22
C GLY A 96 4.75 -1.35 9.29
N ALA A 97 4.57 -2.68 9.32
CA ALA A 97 5.27 -3.59 8.43
C ALA A 97 4.89 -3.37 6.96
N ALA A 98 3.59 -3.12 6.70
CA ALA A 98 3.11 -2.84 5.35
C ALA A 98 3.69 -1.51 4.81
N GLU A 99 3.76 -0.48 5.67
CA GLU A 99 4.38 0.80 5.31
C GLU A 99 5.87 0.65 5.05
N ALA A 100 6.57 -0.17 5.81
CA ALA A 100 7.99 -0.45 5.60
C ALA A 100 8.22 -1.17 4.26
N ALA A 101 7.36 -2.11 3.91
CA ALA A 101 7.44 -2.81 2.61
C ALA A 101 7.19 -1.84 1.46
N LEU A 102 6.23 -0.93 1.61
CA LEU A 102 5.98 0.12 0.63
C LEU A 102 7.20 1.03 0.48
N ALA A 103 7.79 1.46 1.59
CA ALA A 103 9.00 2.30 1.56
C ALA A 103 10.13 1.62 0.79
N ALA A 104 10.34 0.32 1.00
CA ALA A 104 11.37 -0.44 0.29
C ALA A 104 11.09 -0.47 -1.22
N ALA A 105 9.84 -0.68 -1.62
CA ALA A 105 9.45 -0.68 -3.03
C ALA A 105 9.63 0.70 -3.66
N LEU A 106 9.26 1.77 -2.94
CA LEU A 106 9.44 3.14 -3.43
C LEU A 106 10.92 3.50 -3.60
N ARG A 107 11.77 3.09 -2.66
CA ARG A 107 13.21 3.32 -2.76
C ARG A 107 13.82 2.57 -3.93
N GLU A 108 13.36 1.35 -4.19
CA GLU A 108 13.80 0.59 -5.35
C GLU A 108 13.39 1.28 -6.66
N ALA A 109 12.16 1.83 -6.72
CA ALA A 109 11.73 2.61 -7.86
C ALA A 109 12.62 3.85 -8.08
N LEU A 110 13.04 4.52 -7.01
CA LEU A 110 13.92 5.69 -7.09
C LEU A 110 15.32 5.38 -7.61
N ARG A 111 15.73 4.10 -7.60
CA ARG A 111 17.00 3.69 -8.21
C ARG A 111 16.92 3.61 -9.73
N GLN A 112 15.71 3.59 -10.27
CA GLN A 112 15.49 3.50 -11.69
C GLN A 112 15.53 4.89 -12.34
N ASP A 113 15.75 4.92 -13.65
CA ASP A 113 15.75 6.16 -14.42
C ASP A 113 14.30 6.54 -14.76
N LEU A 114 13.60 7.12 -13.79
CA LEU A 114 12.21 7.50 -13.92
C LEU A 114 12.08 8.90 -14.55
N PRO A 115 11.01 9.16 -15.33
CA PRO A 115 10.69 10.53 -15.71
C PRO A 115 10.57 11.44 -14.49
N ALA A 116 10.90 12.71 -14.64
CA ALA A 116 10.99 13.65 -13.50
C ALA A 116 9.69 13.76 -12.70
N ASP A 117 8.54 13.79 -13.36
CA ASP A 117 7.24 13.86 -12.70
C ASP A 117 6.92 12.58 -11.93
N CYS A 118 7.25 11.43 -12.48
CA CYS A 118 7.10 10.13 -11.83
C CYS A 118 7.99 10.07 -10.58
N ARG A 119 9.25 10.48 -10.70
CA ARG A 119 10.20 10.51 -9.58
C ARG A 119 9.66 11.38 -8.44
N ARG A 120 9.13 12.57 -8.76
CA ARG A 120 8.54 13.46 -7.75
C ARG A 120 7.38 12.81 -7.03
N GLU A 121 6.53 12.05 -7.76
CA GLU A 121 5.41 11.36 -7.14
C GLU A 121 5.88 10.27 -6.17
N VAL A 122 6.88 9.48 -6.57
CA VAL A 122 7.46 8.45 -5.69
C VAL A 122 8.07 9.09 -4.44
N GLU A 123 8.81 10.18 -4.60
CA GLU A 123 9.40 10.93 -3.49
C GLU A 123 8.33 11.51 -2.56
N ARG A 124 7.24 12.03 -3.11
CA ARG A 124 6.10 12.55 -2.35
C ARG A 124 5.49 11.48 -1.46
N ILE A 125 5.23 10.30 -2.02
CA ILE A 125 4.63 9.20 -1.28
C ILE A 125 5.58 8.77 -0.15
N LEU A 126 6.86 8.60 -0.46
CA LEU A 126 7.86 8.20 0.53
C LEU A 126 7.93 9.21 1.68
N SER A 127 7.89 10.51 1.37
CA SER A 127 7.90 11.57 2.37
C SER A 127 6.61 11.66 3.19
N SER A 128 5.50 11.16 2.64
CA SER A 128 4.20 11.18 3.32
C SER A 128 4.06 10.08 4.37
N GLN A 129 4.96 9.10 4.39
CA GLN A 129 4.85 7.98 5.31
C GLN A 129 5.10 8.43 6.75
N VAL A 130 4.21 8.01 7.64
CA VAL A 130 4.31 8.28 9.06
C VAL A 130 4.73 7.02 9.80
N GLN A 131 5.40 7.20 10.92
CA GLN A 131 5.79 6.08 11.75
C GLN A 131 4.62 5.67 12.64
N LEU A 132 4.24 4.41 12.54
CA LEU A 132 3.17 3.84 13.36
C LEU A 132 3.80 3.17 14.60
N ALA A 133 3.44 3.68 15.73
CA ALA A 133 3.97 3.18 17.01
C ALA A 133 3.20 1.97 17.52
#